data_603ebbd4c99ee4e891148d4f558f8834
#
_entry.id   603ebbd4c99ee4e891148d4f558f8834
#
_cell.length_a   1.000
_cell.length_b   1.000
_cell.length_c   1.000
_cell.angle_alpha   90.00
_cell.angle_beta   90.00
_cell.angle_gamma   90.00
#
_symmetry.space_group_name_H-M   'P 1'
#
loop_
_entity.id
_entity.type
_entity.pdbx_description
1 polymer ?
#
loop_
_entity_poly.entity_id
_entity_poly.type
_entity_poly.pdbx_seq_one_letter_code
_entity_poly.pdbx_strand_id
1 'polypeptide(L)'
;MANIENQKFIALDISGKNYLSWVLYVKPYLSAKKLRHTIDEDNTASNEERATALIFLRYHIDDDLKYEYLTVKNPLELWQNLNDGFEHLKTVVLPKALND
;
A
#
# COMPACT_ATOMS: atom_id res chain seq x y z
N MET A 1 2.68 26.34 10.19
CA MET A 1 2.22 25.12 10.76
C MET A 1 2.70 23.91 9.98
N ALA A 2 2.92 22.90 10.71
CA ALA A 2 3.22 21.67 10.02
C ALA A 2 1.97 21.29 9.28
N ASN A 3 2.05 21.27 8.03
CA ASN A 3 0.91 20.90 7.27
C ASN A 3 0.98 19.42 6.96
N ILE A 4 -0.05 18.95 6.39
CA ILE A 4 -0.14 17.52 6.10
C ILE A 4 1.00 17.08 5.19
N GLU A 5 1.42 17.95 4.31
CA GLU A 5 2.47 17.60 3.37
C GLU A 5 3.81 17.34 4.03
N ASN A 6 4.01 17.96 5.18
CA ASN A 6 5.26 17.78 5.89
C ASN A 6 5.23 16.58 6.82
N GLN A 7 4.08 15.99 7.02
CA GLN A 7 4.01 14.81 7.83
C GLN A 7 4.60 13.65 7.09
N LYS A 8 5.41 12.90 7.78
CA LYS A 8 5.99 11.73 7.18
C LYS A 8 4.92 10.71 6.87
N PHE A 9 4.86 10.32 5.64
CA PHE A 9 4.05 9.19 5.25
C PHE A 9 4.82 7.95 5.65
N ILE A 10 4.22 7.09 6.44
CA ILE A 10 4.93 5.93 6.96
C ILE A 10 5.12 4.93 5.83
N ALA A 11 6.38 4.61 5.55
CA ALA A 11 6.69 3.60 4.55
C ALA A 11 6.43 2.22 5.12
N LEU A 12 5.96 1.32 4.26
CA LEU A 12 5.77 -0.07 4.68
C LEU A 12 7.12 -0.67 5.04
N ASP A 13 7.24 -1.14 6.27
CA ASP A 13 8.47 -1.72 6.77
C ASP A 13 8.73 -3.07 6.12
N ILE A 14 10.00 -3.40 5.95
CA ILE A 14 10.37 -4.65 5.29
C ILE A 14 9.85 -5.87 6.05
N SER A 15 9.73 -5.76 7.36
CA SER A 15 9.18 -6.85 8.17
C SER A 15 7.67 -6.95 8.09
N GLY A 16 7.03 -5.89 7.59
CA GLY A 16 5.58 -5.85 7.52
C GLY A 16 4.90 -5.56 8.85
N LYS A 17 5.66 -5.21 9.87
CA LYS A 17 5.07 -5.00 11.20
C LYS A 17 4.04 -3.88 11.21
N ASN A 18 4.14 -2.94 10.29
CA ASN A 18 3.19 -1.84 10.19
C ASN A 18 2.24 -2.00 9.00
N TYR A 19 2.08 -3.24 8.50
CA TYR A 19 1.30 -3.46 7.30
C TYR A 19 -0.15 -3.01 7.45
N LEU A 20 -0.79 -3.38 8.55
CA LEU A 20 -2.19 -3.01 8.74
C LEU A 20 -2.37 -1.50 8.79
N SER A 21 -1.54 -0.81 9.55
CA SER A 21 -1.60 0.65 9.62
C SER A 21 -1.36 1.26 8.25
N TRP A 22 -0.41 0.70 7.53
CA TRP A 22 -0.06 1.18 6.20
C TRP A 22 -1.25 1.07 5.25
N VAL A 23 -1.92 -0.08 5.27
CA VAL A 23 -3.09 -0.30 4.41
C VAL A 23 -4.19 0.70 4.75
N LEU A 24 -4.45 0.88 6.03
CA LEU A 24 -5.51 1.79 6.47
C LEU A 24 -5.20 3.25 6.12
N TYR A 25 -3.95 3.56 5.89
CA TYR A 25 -3.53 4.89 5.51
C TYR A 25 -3.52 5.07 4.01
N VAL A 26 -3.04 4.07 3.29
CA VAL A 26 -2.87 4.15 1.84
C VAL A 26 -4.20 4.16 1.11
N LYS A 27 -5.14 3.34 1.53
CA LYS A 27 -6.41 3.26 0.82
C LYS A 27 -7.15 4.59 0.77
N PRO A 28 -7.33 5.30 1.89
CA PRO A 28 -7.97 6.61 1.81
C PRO A 28 -7.19 7.60 0.99
N TYR A 29 -5.87 7.51 1.02
CA TYR A 29 -5.04 8.41 0.23
C TYR A 29 -5.28 8.19 -1.26
N LEU A 30 -5.30 6.93 -1.67
CA LEU A 30 -5.59 6.62 -3.08
C LEU A 30 -6.98 7.10 -3.47
N SER A 31 -7.94 6.97 -2.57
CA SER A 31 -9.29 7.47 -2.84
C SER A 31 -9.28 8.98 -3.03
N ALA A 32 -8.55 9.70 -2.19
CA ALA A 32 -8.45 11.14 -2.30
C ALA A 32 -7.83 11.57 -3.63
N LYS A 33 -6.94 10.75 -4.16
CA LYS A 33 -6.31 11.02 -5.45
C LYS A 33 -7.06 10.42 -6.62
N LYS A 34 -8.21 9.80 -6.35
CA LYS A 34 -9.04 9.14 -7.36
C LYS A 34 -8.31 8.00 -8.05
N LEU A 35 -7.48 7.30 -7.28
CA LEU A 35 -6.68 6.19 -7.79
C LEU A 35 -7.01 4.87 -7.10
N ARG A 36 -8.01 4.85 -6.21
CA ARG A 36 -8.34 3.66 -5.45
C ARG A 36 -8.68 2.47 -6.34
N HIS A 37 -9.34 2.75 -7.46
CA HIS A 37 -9.76 1.68 -8.36
C HIS A 37 -8.58 0.94 -8.97
N THR A 38 -7.40 1.54 -8.98
CA THR A 38 -6.23 0.89 -9.59
C THR A 38 -5.79 -0.37 -8.85
N ILE A 39 -6.19 -0.51 -7.59
CA ILE A 39 -5.85 -1.71 -6.81
C ILE A 39 -7.03 -2.65 -6.65
N ASP A 40 -8.12 -2.40 -7.36
CA ASP A 40 -9.28 -3.28 -7.36
C ASP A 40 -9.18 -4.26 -8.51
N GLU A 41 -9.74 -5.46 -8.30
CA GLU A 41 -9.77 -6.44 -9.37
C GLU A 41 -10.69 -5.97 -10.48
N ASP A 42 -10.35 -6.35 -11.70
CA ASP A 42 -11.16 -6.04 -12.88
C ASP A 42 -11.34 -4.53 -13.09
N ASN A 43 -10.36 -3.73 -12.67
CA ASN A 43 -10.46 -2.30 -12.85
C ASN A 43 -10.23 -1.93 -14.32
N THR A 44 -10.76 -0.75 -14.68
CA THR A 44 -10.60 -0.23 -16.04
C THR A 44 -9.72 1.01 -16.03
N ALA A 45 -8.81 1.09 -15.09
CA ALA A 45 -7.92 2.23 -14.97
C ALA A 45 -7.09 2.41 -16.24
N SER A 46 -6.81 3.66 -16.58
CA SER A 46 -5.96 3.96 -17.70
C SER A 46 -4.51 3.63 -17.37
N ASN A 47 -3.70 3.53 -18.41
CA ASN A 47 -2.26 3.30 -18.20
C ASN A 47 -1.64 4.41 -17.37
N GLU A 48 -2.11 5.62 -17.58
CA GLU A 48 -1.62 6.78 -16.83
C GLU A 48 -1.96 6.67 -15.36
N GLU A 49 -3.19 6.28 -15.06
CA GLU A 49 -3.61 6.10 -13.68
C GLU A 49 -2.84 4.99 -13.00
N ARG A 50 -2.62 3.90 -13.72
CA ARG A 50 -1.86 2.79 -13.17
C ARG A 50 -0.42 3.17 -12.89
N ALA A 51 0.19 3.92 -13.80
CA ALA A 51 1.56 4.37 -13.60
C ALA A 51 1.67 5.28 -12.38
N THR A 52 0.73 6.20 -12.24
CA THR A 52 0.73 7.12 -11.12
C THR A 52 0.58 6.37 -9.79
N ALA A 53 -0.35 5.44 -9.75
CA ALA A 53 -0.57 4.66 -8.53
C ALA A 53 0.64 3.80 -8.20
N LEU A 54 1.27 3.22 -9.21
CA LEU A 54 2.44 2.39 -8.97
C LEU A 54 3.60 3.19 -8.40
N ILE A 55 3.83 4.38 -8.94
CA ILE A 55 4.86 5.26 -8.43
C ILE A 55 4.57 5.64 -6.98
N PHE A 56 3.31 5.97 -6.69
CA PHE A 56 2.91 6.30 -5.34
C PHE A 56 3.18 5.14 -4.38
N LEU A 57 2.77 3.94 -4.75
CA LEU A 57 2.95 2.80 -3.88
C LEU A 57 4.43 2.51 -3.63
N ARG A 58 5.23 2.56 -4.69
CA ARG A 58 6.67 2.33 -4.57
C ARG A 58 7.33 3.35 -3.66
N TYR A 59 6.85 4.57 -3.73
CA TYR A 59 7.43 5.64 -2.93
C TYR A 59 7.17 5.43 -1.44
N HIS A 60 6.17 4.63 -1.10
CA HIS A 60 5.73 4.46 0.27
C HIS A 60 6.01 3.06 0.81
N ILE A 61 7.01 2.38 0.26
CA ILE A 61 7.49 1.14 0.83
C ILE A 61 8.99 1.27 1.05
N ASP A 62 9.49 0.49 2.01
CA ASP A 62 10.90 0.51 2.36
C ASP A 62 11.76 0.18 1.13
N ASP A 63 12.93 0.80 1.05
CA ASP A 63 13.80 0.61 -0.11
C ASP A 63 14.15 -0.85 -0.34
N ASP A 64 14.44 -1.58 0.73
CA ASP A 64 14.81 -2.99 0.58
C ASP A 64 13.63 -3.80 0.07
N LEU A 65 12.43 -3.46 0.54
CA LEU A 65 11.23 -4.12 0.08
C LEU A 65 10.94 -3.75 -1.37
N LYS A 66 11.24 -2.52 -1.73
CA LYS A 66 11.04 -2.02 -3.08
C LYS A 66 11.78 -2.86 -4.11
N TYR A 67 12.97 -3.33 -3.77
CA TYR A 67 13.75 -4.15 -4.69
C TYR A 67 13.06 -5.44 -5.07
N GLU A 68 12.35 -6.02 -4.13
CA GLU A 68 11.64 -7.27 -4.40
C GLU A 68 10.55 -7.08 -5.46
N TYR A 69 10.01 -5.89 -5.56
CA TYR A 69 8.87 -5.64 -6.44
C TYR A 69 9.20 -4.71 -7.59
N LEU A 70 10.49 -4.56 -7.90
CA LEU A 70 10.92 -3.63 -8.95
C LEU A 70 10.38 -3.98 -10.32
N THR A 71 10.20 -5.27 -10.58
CA THR A 71 9.73 -5.72 -11.89
C THR A 71 8.22 -5.69 -12.03
N VAL A 72 7.50 -5.48 -10.94
CA VAL A 72 6.04 -5.42 -10.99
C VAL A 72 5.63 -4.11 -11.65
N LYS A 73 4.78 -4.19 -12.66
CA LYS A 73 4.41 -3.01 -13.45
C LYS A 73 2.94 -2.64 -13.33
N ASN A 74 2.23 -3.30 -12.45
CA ASN A 74 0.80 -3.05 -12.29
C ASN A 74 0.53 -2.83 -10.79
N PRO A 75 -0.12 -1.72 -10.43
CA PRO A 75 -0.36 -1.47 -9.00
C PRO A 75 -1.22 -2.54 -8.34
N LEU A 76 -2.15 -3.13 -9.07
CA LEU A 76 -2.95 -4.22 -8.52
C LEU A 76 -2.07 -5.42 -8.20
N GLU A 77 -1.17 -5.76 -9.10
CA GLU A 77 -0.26 -6.88 -8.87
C GLU A 77 0.63 -6.61 -7.66
N LEU A 78 1.16 -5.41 -7.56
CA LEU A 78 1.98 -5.03 -6.42
C LEU A 78 1.18 -5.13 -5.12
N TRP A 79 -0.05 -4.61 -5.15
CA TRP A 79 -0.93 -4.64 -3.99
C TRP A 79 -1.22 -6.07 -3.54
N GLN A 80 -1.53 -6.94 -4.50
CA GLN A 80 -1.83 -8.34 -4.19
C GLN A 80 -0.60 -9.06 -3.65
N ASN A 81 0.56 -8.79 -4.22
CA ASN A 81 1.80 -9.40 -3.73
C ASN A 81 2.09 -9.00 -2.30
N LEU A 82 1.89 -7.73 -1.98
CA LEU A 82 2.08 -7.27 -0.62
C LEU A 82 1.06 -7.92 0.32
N ASN A 83 -0.16 -8.01 -0.13
CA ASN A 83 -1.20 -8.65 0.67
C ASN A 83 -0.87 -10.11 0.94
N ASP A 84 -0.42 -10.81 -0.08
CA ASP A 84 -0.05 -12.23 0.09
C ASP A 84 1.11 -12.38 1.06
N GLY A 85 2.07 -11.47 0.98
CA GLY A 85 3.23 -11.56 1.84
C GLY A 85 2.96 -11.22 3.29
N PHE A 86 2.00 -10.31 3.54
CA PHE A 86 1.79 -9.80 4.88
C PHE A 86 0.40 -10.06 5.44
N GLU A 87 -0.40 -10.83 4.73
CA GLU A 87 -1.77 -11.10 5.16
C GLU A 87 -1.82 -11.74 6.54
N HIS A 88 -0.87 -12.62 6.82
CA HIS A 88 -0.85 -13.32 8.10
C HIS A 88 -0.67 -12.34 9.27
N LEU A 89 0.00 -11.22 9.04
CA LEU A 89 0.18 -10.23 10.10
C LEU A 89 -1.13 -9.54 10.42
N LYS A 90 -1.92 -9.26 9.40
CA LYS A 90 -3.25 -8.71 9.62
C LYS A 90 -4.10 -9.67 10.42
N THR A 91 -4.06 -10.93 10.04
CA THR A 91 -4.86 -11.96 10.69
C THR A 91 -4.48 -12.13 12.14
N VAL A 92 -3.19 -12.06 12.44
CA VAL A 92 -2.72 -12.23 13.80
C VAL A 92 -3.09 -11.04 14.67
N VAL A 93 -2.91 -9.84 14.14
CA VAL A 93 -3.09 -8.62 14.94
C VAL A 93 -4.56 -8.35 15.23
N LEU A 94 -5.42 -8.47 14.22
CA LEU A 94 -6.83 -8.10 14.39
C LEU A 94 -7.57 -8.96 15.41
N PRO A 95 -7.50 -10.29 15.33
CA PRO A 95 -8.20 -11.10 16.34
C PRO A 95 -7.71 -10.83 17.74
N LYS A 96 -6.44 -10.62 17.90
CA LYS A 96 -5.89 -10.35 19.22
C LYS A 96 -6.41 -9.03 19.77
N ALA A 97 -6.47 -8.02 18.94
CA ALA A 97 -6.98 -6.73 19.36
C ALA A 97 -8.45 -6.82 19.73
N LEU A 98 -9.20 -7.63 19.03
CA LEU A 98 -10.61 -7.79 19.30
C LEU A 98 -10.87 -8.55 20.60
N ASN A 99 -9.98 -9.42 20.96
CA ASN A 99 -10.14 -10.23 22.16
C ASN A 99 -9.74 -9.49 23.43
N ASP A 100 -9.03 -8.42 23.27
CA ASP A 100 -8.65 -7.60 24.40
C ASP A 100 -9.75 -6.63 24.75
#